data_b7b1e134142c2545b303dc9069feddf3
#
_entry.id   b7b1e134142c2545b303dc9069feddf3
#
_cell.length_a   1.000
_cell.length_b   1.000
_cell.length_c   1.000
_cell.angle_alpha   90.00
_cell.angle_beta   90.00
_cell.angle_gamma   90.00
#
_symmetry.space_group_name_H-M   'P 1'
#
loop_
_entity.id
_entity.type
_entity.pdbx_description
1 polymer ?
#
loop_
_entity_poly.entity_id
_entity_poly.type
_entity_poly.pdbx_seq_one_letter_code
_entity_poly.pdbx_strand_id
1 'polypeptide(L)'
;MTRSADPRAHPDIALPLSQLLAIRLWARQGQRARIHQARQGRLGRQPGLNFRELRLYQAGDEVRHIDWRVTARLGRPHTRLYAEEQEQAHWLLLDLSPAMYFGSGSQLKARLGCELAAALLWQGEKQANTLVCHGVETRSESQCDSLIPLLEALCHHYEAGQDRAPLPHSLAQTLARLSLPHGARLTLISHHQPLDQGLCQQLQRLSQRHDIHYWQIRDPLEAALPEQGQLAVQSGKRSGWLDAGQALFRWRYQAAARQQADASQQQLLPLVQRLYRLDNGLPLQRQWQEAGCRLF
;
A
#
# COMPACT_ATOMS: atom_id res chain seq x y z
N MET A 1 11.66 -23.50 -37.28
CA MET A 1 11.50 -22.10 -36.83
C MET A 1 10.61 -22.10 -35.59
N THR A 2 11.18 -22.30 -34.43
CA THR A 2 10.50 -22.20 -33.14
C THR A 2 10.27 -20.70 -32.86
N ARG A 3 9.01 -20.26 -32.83
CA ARG A 3 8.63 -18.94 -32.32
C ARG A 3 9.23 -18.81 -30.90
N SER A 4 10.17 -17.91 -30.73
CA SER A 4 10.61 -17.47 -29.41
C SER A 4 9.36 -17.04 -28.64
N ALA A 5 8.97 -17.78 -27.62
CA ALA A 5 7.88 -17.39 -26.75
C ALA A 5 8.23 -16.02 -26.18
N ASP A 6 7.32 -15.06 -26.29
CA ASP A 6 7.51 -13.74 -25.72
C ASP A 6 7.74 -13.93 -24.19
N PRO A 7 8.90 -13.52 -23.65
CA PRO A 7 9.19 -13.71 -22.23
C PRO A 7 8.15 -13.01 -21.33
N ARG A 8 7.40 -12.03 -21.86
CA ARG A 8 6.30 -11.34 -21.16
C ARG A 8 5.08 -12.23 -20.93
N ALA A 9 4.95 -13.32 -21.71
CA ALA A 9 3.86 -14.30 -21.56
C ALA A 9 4.15 -15.35 -20.46
N HIS A 10 5.32 -15.31 -19.82
CA HIS A 10 5.64 -16.25 -18.74
C HIS A 10 4.70 -16.02 -17.55
N PRO A 11 4.10 -17.06 -16.96
CA PRO A 11 3.09 -16.94 -15.89
C PRO A 11 3.62 -16.18 -14.66
N ASP A 12 4.92 -16.21 -14.41
CA ASP A 12 5.54 -15.49 -13.28
C ASP A 12 5.76 -13.98 -13.56
N ILE A 13 5.66 -13.57 -14.82
CA ILE A 13 5.82 -12.18 -15.27
C ILE A 13 4.48 -11.56 -15.65
N ALA A 14 3.60 -12.31 -16.31
CA ALA A 14 2.30 -11.80 -16.74
C ALA A 14 1.40 -11.42 -15.56
N LEU A 15 0.64 -10.36 -15.70
CA LEU A 15 -0.36 -9.91 -14.72
C LEU A 15 -1.75 -9.87 -15.40
N PRO A 16 -2.45 -11.00 -15.51
CA PRO A 16 -3.77 -11.03 -16.13
C PRO A 16 -4.81 -10.39 -15.17
N LEU A 17 -5.78 -9.67 -15.75
CA LEU A 17 -6.88 -9.07 -15.00
C LEU A 17 -7.65 -10.11 -14.15
N SER A 18 -7.81 -11.34 -14.64
CA SER A 18 -8.45 -12.42 -13.90
C SER A 18 -7.81 -12.70 -12.54
N GLN A 19 -6.49 -12.53 -12.43
CA GLN A 19 -5.77 -12.68 -11.15
C GLN A 19 -6.13 -11.56 -10.18
N LEU A 20 -6.17 -10.29 -10.65
CA LEU A 20 -6.56 -9.15 -9.82
C LEU A 20 -8.03 -9.25 -9.37
N LEU A 21 -8.90 -9.80 -10.20
CA LEU A 21 -10.29 -10.09 -9.84
C LEU A 21 -10.39 -11.19 -8.76
N ALA A 22 -9.58 -12.26 -8.89
CA ALA A 22 -9.56 -13.36 -7.92
C ALA A 22 -9.12 -12.91 -6.51
N ILE A 23 -8.29 -11.87 -6.40
CA ILE A 23 -7.85 -11.28 -5.13
C ILE A 23 -9.05 -10.84 -4.26
N ARG A 24 -10.15 -10.42 -4.87
CA ARG A 24 -11.39 -10.03 -4.18
C ARG A 24 -11.87 -11.09 -3.18
N LEU A 25 -11.69 -12.37 -3.51
CA LEU A 25 -12.21 -13.48 -2.71
C LEU A 25 -11.63 -13.52 -1.29
N TRP A 26 -10.34 -13.23 -1.15
CA TRP A 26 -9.66 -13.29 0.14
C TRP A 26 -9.36 -11.91 0.75
N ALA A 27 -9.19 -10.86 -0.05
CA ALA A 27 -8.91 -9.51 0.45
C ALA A 27 -10.04 -8.98 1.35
N ARG A 28 -11.30 -9.37 1.08
CA ARG A 28 -12.47 -8.97 1.86
C ARG A 28 -12.73 -9.81 3.12
N GLN A 29 -12.16 -11.01 3.21
CA GLN A 29 -12.43 -11.90 4.36
C GLN A 29 -11.94 -11.29 5.68
N GLY A 30 -10.77 -10.67 5.68
CA GLY A 30 -10.22 -9.98 6.86
C GLY A 30 -11.10 -8.82 7.35
N GLN A 31 -11.75 -8.09 6.45
CA GLN A 31 -12.63 -6.97 6.79
C GLN A 31 -13.93 -7.43 7.46
N ARG A 32 -14.52 -8.55 7.01
CA ARG A 32 -15.75 -9.11 7.62
C ARG A 32 -15.53 -9.59 9.05
N ALA A 33 -14.42 -10.26 9.32
CA ALA A 33 -14.08 -10.72 10.67
C ALA A 33 -13.95 -9.55 11.66
N ARG A 34 -13.44 -8.41 11.21
CA ARG A 34 -13.25 -7.19 12.02
C ARG A 34 -14.53 -6.43 12.27
N ILE A 35 -15.39 -6.27 11.26
CA ILE A 35 -16.71 -5.68 11.46
C ILE A 35 -17.48 -6.52 12.50
N HIS A 36 -17.31 -7.84 12.49
CA HIS A 36 -17.90 -8.73 13.48
C HIS A 36 -17.31 -8.55 14.88
N GLN A 37 -15.97 -8.47 15.03
CA GLN A 37 -15.31 -8.21 16.31
C GLN A 37 -15.60 -6.80 16.83
N ALA A 38 -15.59 -5.79 15.98
CA ALA A 38 -15.95 -4.43 16.35
C ALA A 38 -17.42 -4.31 16.75
N ARG A 39 -18.33 -5.13 16.17
CA ARG A 39 -19.74 -5.21 16.56
C ARG A 39 -19.92 -5.93 17.89
N GLN A 40 -19.16 -6.99 18.19
CA GLN A 40 -19.26 -7.70 19.46
C GLN A 40 -18.69 -6.88 20.64
N GLY A 41 -17.70 -6.02 20.41
CA GLY A 41 -17.14 -5.13 21.45
C GLY A 41 -17.92 -3.82 21.66
N ARG A 42 -18.90 -3.52 20.83
CA ARG A 42 -19.68 -2.26 20.85
C ARG A 42 -21.17 -2.52 20.76
N LEU A 43 -21.74 -3.08 21.82
CA LEU A 43 -23.19 -3.13 22.01
C LEU A 43 -23.74 -1.68 21.97
N GLY A 44 -24.44 -1.30 20.90
CA GLY A 44 -25.28 -0.11 20.86
C GLY A 44 -24.89 1.02 19.90
N ARG A 45 -24.02 0.83 18.91
CA ARG A 45 -23.73 1.87 17.91
C ARG A 45 -24.43 1.59 16.59
N GLN A 46 -25.21 2.55 16.11
CA GLN A 46 -25.72 2.54 14.74
C GLN A 46 -24.55 2.68 13.75
N PRO A 47 -24.56 1.94 12.61
CA PRO A 47 -23.55 2.07 11.58
C PRO A 47 -23.61 3.48 10.96
N GLY A 48 -22.45 4.12 10.81
CA GLY A 48 -22.32 5.39 10.07
C GLY A 48 -22.27 6.66 10.93
N LEU A 49 -22.47 6.59 12.25
CA LEU A 49 -22.46 7.75 13.12
C LEU A 49 -21.48 7.53 14.29
N ASN A 50 -20.31 8.16 14.24
CA ASN A 50 -19.40 8.19 15.38
C ASN A 50 -19.87 9.22 16.40
N PHE A 51 -20.20 8.75 17.62
CA PHE A 51 -20.51 9.64 18.75
C PHE A 51 -19.32 10.57 19.01
N ARG A 52 -19.52 11.87 18.88
CA ARG A 52 -18.52 12.88 19.13
C ARG A 52 -18.61 13.45 20.55
N GLU A 53 -19.76 13.96 20.90
CA GLU A 53 -20.00 14.56 22.22
C GLU A 53 -21.48 14.61 22.58
N LEU A 54 -21.76 14.85 23.87
CA LEU A 54 -23.08 15.21 24.38
C LEU A 54 -23.08 16.72 24.64
N ARG A 55 -24.08 17.43 24.06
CA ARG A 55 -24.30 18.84 24.41
C ARG A 55 -25.73 19.06 24.80
N LEU A 56 -26.02 20.19 25.43
CA LEU A 56 -27.38 20.61 25.71
C LEU A 56 -28.15 20.77 24.38
N TYR A 57 -29.37 20.28 24.38
CA TYR A 57 -30.32 20.43 23.26
C TYR A 57 -30.53 21.91 22.95
N GLN A 58 -30.47 22.27 21.70
CA GLN A 58 -30.82 23.61 21.21
C GLN A 58 -32.02 23.51 20.26
N ALA A 59 -32.85 24.54 20.22
CA ALA A 59 -33.99 24.61 19.30
C ALA A 59 -33.46 24.49 17.84
N GLY A 60 -33.96 23.47 17.12
CA GLY A 60 -33.49 23.10 15.78
C GLY A 60 -32.73 21.77 15.72
N ASP A 61 -32.29 21.23 16.86
CA ASP A 61 -31.69 19.89 16.89
C ASP A 61 -32.74 18.81 16.62
N GLU A 62 -32.35 17.72 15.97
CA GLU A 62 -33.24 16.58 15.77
C GLU A 62 -33.55 15.87 17.09
N VAL A 63 -34.84 15.84 17.43
CA VAL A 63 -35.35 15.24 18.68
C VAL A 63 -34.98 13.75 18.81
N ARG A 64 -34.84 13.02 17.69
CA ARG A 64 -34.43 11.61 17.69
C ARG A 64 -32.98 11.38 18.19
N HIS A 65 -32.16 12.41 18.24
CA HIS A 65 -30.79 12.35 18.75
C HIS A 65 -30.70 12.70 20.24
N ILE A 66 -31.80 13.01 20.91
CA ILE A 66 -31.83 13.24 22.35
C ILE A 66 -31.49 11.95 23.09
N ASP A 67 -30.48 12.02 23.96
CA ASP A 67 -30.19 10.93 24.89
C ASP A 67 -31.11 11.00 26.12
N TRP A 68 -32.25 10.33 26.05
CA TRP A 68 -33.23 10.31 27.12
C TRP A 68 -32.69 9.78 28.45
N ARG A 69 -31.66 8.90 28.41
CA ARG A 69 -31.04 8.35 29.61
C ARG A 69 -30.22 9.38 30.35
N VAL A 70 -29.44 10.17 29.61
CA VAL A 70 -28.65 11.28 30.14
C VAL A 70 -29.56 12.40 30.56
N THR A 71 -30.54 12.74 29.74
CA THR A 71 -31.56 13.74 30.03
C THR A 71 -32.31 13.46 31.34
N ALA A 72 -32.72 12.20 31.59
CA ALA A 72 -33.37 11.80 32.83
C ALA A 72 -32.46 11.94 34.07
N ARG A 73 -31.14 11.75 33.88
CA ARG A 73 -30.16 11.86 34.98
C ARG A 73 -29.83 13.32 35.32
N LEU A 74 -29.71 14.16 34.28
CA LEU A 74 -29.23 15.54 34.43
C LEU A 74 -30.37 16.57 34.48
N GLY A 75 -31.64 16.16 34.27
CA GLY A 75 -32.80 17.03 34.30
C GLY A 75 -32.91 18.05 33.17
N ARG A 76 -32.02 17.97 32.17
CA ARG A 76 -32.03 18.86 31.00
C ARG A 76 -31.78 18.04 29.73
N PRO A 77 -32.48 18.33 28.61
CA PRO A 77 -32.34 17.56 27.38
C PRO A 77 -30.93 17.70 26.80
N HIS A 78 -30.28 16.56 26.52
CA HIS A 78 -28.97 16.47 25.91
C HIS A 78 -29.08 15.75 24.57
N THR A 79 -28.46 16.33 23.54
CA THR A 79 -28.38 15.77 22.20
C THR A 79 -27.03 15.11 21.97
N ARG A 80 -27.04 13.91 21.38
CA ARG A 80 -25.84 13.24 20.89
C ARG A 80 -25.43 13.89 19.58
N LEU A 81 -24.27 14.49 19.55
CA LEU A 81 -23.62 14.89 18.32
C LEU A 81 -22.85 13.70 17.75
N TYR A 82 -23.16 13.39 16.53
CA TYR A 82 -22.45 12.40 15.76
C TYR A 82 -21.54 13.12 14.76
N ALA A 83 -20.29 12.69 14.65
CA ALA A 83 -19.51 13.06 13.49
C ALA A 83 -19.99 12.18 12.32
N GLU A 84 -20.38 12.78 11.21
CA GLU A 84 -20.44 12.04 9.95
C GLU A 84 -19.08 11.41 9.72
N GLU A 85 -19.04 10.11 9.51
CA GLU A 85 -17.85 9.48 8.94
C GLU A 85 -17.70 10.07 7.53
N GLN A 86 -16.93 11.16 7.42
CA GLN A 86 -16.47 11.58 6.11
C GLN A 86 -15.67 10.41 5.55
N GLU A 87 -16.16 9.84 4.46
CA GLU A 87 -15.46 8.79 3.73
C GLU A 87 -14.08 9.34 3.38
N GLN A 88 -13.08 8.83 4.08
CA GLN A 88 -11.69 9.27 3.88
C GLN A 88 -11.26 8.87 2.47
N ALA A 89 -10.96 9.85 1.62
CA ALA A 89 -10.47 9.59 0.29
C ALA A 89 -9.18 8.76 0.34
N HIS A 90 -9.12 7.68 -0.42
CA HIS A 90 -7.99 6.77 -0.47
C HIS A 90 -7.19 7.00 -1.75
N TRP A 91 -5.95 7.44 -1.59
CA TRP A 91 -4.99 7.63 -2.67
C TRP A 91 -3.94 6.53 -2.62
N LEU A 92 -3.81 5.79 -3.70
CA LEU A 92 -2.86 4.72 -3.83
C LEU A 92 -1.80 5.13 -4.87
N LEU A 93 -0.57 5.32 -4.40
CA LEU A 93 0.59 5.57 -5.25
C LEU A 93 1.41 4.29 -5.37
N LEU A 94 1.43 3.71 -6.56
CA LEU A 94 2.23 2.53 -6.89
C LEU A 94 3.47 2.95 -7.65
N ASP A 95 4.63 2.58 -7.13
CA ASP A 95 5.91 2.73 -7.83
C ASP A 95 6.06 1.60 -8.87
N LEU A 96 6.18 1.97 -10.14
CA LEU A 96 6.51 1.10 -11.26
C LEU A 96 7.83 1.52 -11.91
N SER A 97 8.77 2.03 -11.11
CA SER A 97 10.13 2.32 -11.54
C SER A 97 10.88 1.04 -11.96
N PRO A 98 11.95 1.15 -12.76
CA PRO A 98 12.72 -0.02 -13.20
C PRO A 98 13.21 -0.92 -12.06
N ALA A 99 13.42 -0.39 -10.86
CA ALA A 99 13.83 -1.17 -9.68
C ALA A 99 12.74 -2.11 -9.17
N MET A 100 11.47 -1.83 -9.48
CA MET A 100 10.34 -2.72 -9.15
C MET A 100 10.25 -3.93 -10.10
N TYR A 101 10.81 -3.84 -11.30
CA TYR A 101 10.83 -4.96 -12.27
C TYR A 101 12.01 -5.91 -12.04
N PHE A 102 12.38 -6.07 -10.78
CA PHE A 102 13.35 -7.06 -10.32
C PHE A 102 12.67 -8.14 -9.49
N GLY A 103 13.11 -9.39 -9.66
CA GLY A 103 12.68 -10.53 -8.87
C GLY A 103 13.68 -11.67 -8.98
N SER A 104 14.16 -12.17 -7.86
CA SER A 104 14.99 -13.37 -7.76
C SER A 104 14.18 -14.59 -7.32
N GLY A 105 12.95 -14.38 -6.88
CA GLY A 105 12.02 -15.38 -6.42
C GLY A 105 10.95 -15.75 -7.46
N SER A 106 9.75 -16.05 -6.98
CA SER A 106 8.62 -16.54 -7.79
C SER A 106 7.94 -15.45 -8.63
N GLN A 107 8.19 -14.18 -8.34
CA GLN A 107 7.54 -13.06 -9.05
C GLN A 107 8.35 -11.77 -8.97
N LEU A 108 8.03 -10.81 -9.85
CA LEU A 108 8.63 -9.47 -9.81
C LEU A 108 8.04 -8.64 -8.66
N LYS A 109 8.84 -7.72 -8.08
CA LYS A 109 8.33 -6.78 -7.08
C LYS A 109 7.16 -5.94 -7.61
N ALA A 110 7.24 -5.50 -8.89
CA ALA A 110 6.16 -4.76 -9.54
C ALA A 110 4.84 -5.55 -9.58
N ARG A 111 4.91 -6.86 -9.90
CA ARG A 111 3.75 -7.75 -9.90
C ARG A 111 3.12 -7.84 -8.51
N LEU A 112 3.92 -8.13 -7.49
CA LEU A 112 3.47 -8.15 -6.10
C LEU A 112 2.86 -6.80 -5.69
N GLY A 113 3.46 -5.67 -6.14
CA GLY A 113 2.94 -4.32 -5.92
C GLY A 113 1.55 -4.12 -6.53
N CYS A 114 1.32 -4.59 -7.76
CA CYS A 114 0.00 -4.53 -8.41
C CYS A 114 -1.03 -5.43 -7.72
N GLU A 115 -0.65 -6.64 -7.31
CA GLU A 115 -1.53 -7.53 -6.54
C GLU A 115 -1.92 -6.90 -5.19
N LEU A 116 -0.96 -6.27 -4.49
CA LEU A 116 -1.22 -5.54 -3.26
C LEU A 116 -2.14 -4.34 -3.49
N ALA A 117 -1.90 -3.57 -4.55
CA ALA A 117 -2.74 -2.45 -4.94
C ALA A 117 -4.19 -2.91 -5.17
N ALA A 118 -4.39 -4.00 -5.91
CA ALA A 118 -5.71 -4.59 -6.12
C ALA A 118 -6.36 -5.06 -4.81
N ALA A 119 -5.61 -5.69 -3.90
CA ALA A 119 -6.13 -6.11 -2.60
C ALA A 119 -6.63 -4.92 -1.75
N LEU A 120 -5.86 -3.83 -1.73
CA LEU A 120 -6.20 -2.60 -1.02
C LEU A 120 -7.42 -1.89 -1.66
N LEU A 121 -7.49 -1.84 -2.98
CA LEU A 121 -8.66 -1.31 -3.70
C LEU A 121 -9.91 -2.13 -3.38
N TRP A 122 -9.84 -3.47 -3.38
CA TRP A 122 -10.97 -4.34 -2.99
C TRP A 122 -11.39 -4.16 -1.53
N GLN A 123 -10.48 -3.81 -0.62
CA GLN A 123 -10.84 -3.45 0.74
C GLN A 123 -11.57 -2.11 0.81
N GLY A 124 -11.11 -1.13 0.03
CA GLY A 124 -11.69 0.21 -0.05
C GLY A 124 -12.80 0.36 -1.11
N GLU A 125 -13.44 -0.72 -1.58
CA GLU A 125 -14.39 -0.70 -2.70
C GLU A 125 -15.52 0.35 -2.56
N LYS A 126 -15.89 0.71 -1.34
CA LYS A 126 -16.93 1.72 -1.06
C LYS A 126 -16.38 3.13 -0.90
N GLN A 127 -15.06 3.31 -0.94
CA GLN A 127 -14.41 4.59 -0.75
C GLN A 127 -14.07 5.22 -2.11
N ALA A 128 -13.94 6.55 -2.14
CA ALA A 128 -13.36 7.22 -3.28
C ALA A 128 -11.89 6.85 -3.40
N ASN A 129 -11.56 6.03 -4.41
CA ASN A 129 -10.21 5.53 -4.65
C ASN A 129 -9.58 6.29 -5.83
N THR A 130 -8.35 6.73 -5.66
CA THR A 130 -7.52 7.30 -6.72
C THR A 130 -6.25 6.49 -6.85
N LEU A 131 -5.97 5.98 -8.04
CA LEU A 131 -4.73 5.27 -8.37
C LEU A 131 -3.79 6.20 -9.12
N VAL A 132 -2.55 6.27 -8.65
CA VAL A 132 -1.44 6.97 -9.32
C VAL A 132 -0.29 5.98 -9.50
N CYS A 133 0.21 5.84 -10.71
CA CYS A 133 1.38 4.99 -10.99
C CYS A 133 2.59 5.88 -11.27
N HIS A 134 3.62 5.78 -10.41
CA HIS A 134 4.93 6.37 -10.67
C HIS A 134 5.65 5.53 -11.71
N GLY A 135 6.19 6.15 -12.75
CA GLY A 135 6.82 5.45 -13.88
C GLY A 135 5.97 5.38 -15.14
N VAL A 136 4.68 5.65 -15.01
CA VAL A 136 3.74 5.79 -16.10
C VAL A 136 2.93 7.06 -15.79
N GLU A 137 3.00 8.08 -16.64
CA GLU A 137 2.45 9.42 -16.35
C GLU A 137 0.91 9.50 -16.38
N THR A 138 0.22 8.50 -15.86
CA THR A 138 -1.23 8.45 -15.86
C THR A 138 -1.81 8.38 -14.47
N ARG A 139 -2.83 9.19 -14.22
CA ARG A 139 -3.67 9.17 -13.04
C ARG A 139 -5.00 8.55 -13.41
N SER A 140 -5.40 7.50 -12.72
CA SER A 140 -6.69 6.85 -12.90
C SER A 140 -7.54 7.03 -11.64
N GLU A 141 -8.72 7.61 -11.79
CA GLU A 141 -9.66 7.84 -10.70
C GLU A 141 -10.89 6.95 -10.90
N SER A 142 -11.35 6.32 -9.84
CA SER A 142 -12.65 5.66 -9.80
C SER A 142 -13.56 6.43 -8.84
N GLN A 143 -14.67 6.91 -9.36
CA GLN A 143 -15.80 7.34 -8.54
C GLN A 143 -16.85 6.21 -8.53
N CYS A 144 -16.83 5.47 -7.45
CA CYS A 144 -17.93 4.76 -6.77
C CYS A 144 -18.49 3.44 -7.28
N ASP A 145 -18.73 3.13 -8.53
CA ASP A 145 -19.55 1.95 -8.81
C ASP A 145 -18.79 0.70 -9.27
N SER A 146 -17.56 0.85 -9.77
CA SER A 146 -16.75 -0.28 -10.22
C SER A 146 -15.26 0.00 -10.08
N LEU A 147 -14.54 -0.96 -9.51
CA LEU A 147 -13.07 -0.94 -9.47
C LEU A 147 -12.42 -1.51 -10.73
N ILE A 148 -13.21 -2.05 -11.66
CA ILE A 148 -12.69 -2.71 -12.86
C ILE A 148 -11.79 -1.78 -13.67
N PRO A 149 -12.15 -0.51 -13.95
CA PRO A 149 -11.27 0.40 -14.69
C PRO A 149 -9.91 0.63 -14.01
N LEU A 150 -9.86 0.66 -12.66
CA LEU A 150 -8.59 0.79 -11.93
C LEU A 150 -7.75 -0.48 -12.03
N LEU A 151 -8.36 -1.66 -12.01
CA LEU A 151 -7.66 -2.92 -12.17
C LEU A 151 -7.13 -3.11 -13.61
N GLU A 152 -7.88 -2.69 -14.61
CA GLU A 152 -7.42 -2.65 -16.00
C GLU A 152 -6.26 -1.68 -16.17
N ALA A 153 -6.35 -0.49 -15.57
CA ALA A 153 -5.26 0.48 -15.53
C ALA A 153 -4.00 -0.10 -14.88
N LEU A 154 -4.12 -0.85 -13.78
CA LEU A 154 -2.99 -1.55 -13.14
C LEU A 154 -2.32 -2.53 -14.10
N CYS A 155 -3.08 -3.36 -14.81
CA CYS A 155 -2.53 -4.29 -15.80
C CYS A 155 -1.79 -3.53 -16.91
N HIS A 156 -2.43 -2.51 -17.48
CA HIS A 156 -1.86 -1.70 -18.55
C HIS A 156 -0.57 -1.00 -18.11
N HIS A 157 -0.56 -0.37 -16.94
CA HIS A 157 0.62 0.33 -16.42
C HIS A 157 1.75 -0.62 -16.07
N TYR A 158 1.42 -1.81 -15.53
CA TYR A 158 2.40 -2.85 -15.29
C TYR A 158 3.09 -3.31 -16.58
N GLU A 159 2.34 -3.54 -17.65
CA GLU A 159 2.89 -3.93 -18.95
C GLU A 159 3.77 -2.81 -19.54
N ALA A 160 3.29 -1.57 -19.51
CA ALA A 160 4.04 -0.42 -20.01
C ALA A 160 5.37 -0.21 -19.27
N GLY A 161 5.41 -0.45 -17.95
CA GLY A 161 6.62 -0.31 -17.14
C GLY A 161 7.67 -1.39 -17.39
N GLN A 162 7.32 -2.50 -18.06
CA GLN A 162 8.29 -3.58 -18.38
C GLN A 162 9.41 -3.13 -19.33
N ASP A 163 9.20 -2.10 -20.12
CA ASP A 163 10.21 -1.57 -21.05
C ASP A 163 11.39 -0.90 -20.33
N ARG A 164 11.31 -0.71 -19.01
CA ARG A 164 12.38 -0.24 -18.12
C ARG A 164 13.06 1.05 -18.59
N ALA A 165 12.34 1.93 -19.25
CA ALA A 165 12.86 3.22 -19.66
C ALA A 165 13.27 4.06 -18.42
N PRO A 166 14.35 4.88 -18.52
CA PRO A 166 14.68 5.82 -17.46
C PRO A 166 13.51 6.77 -17.20
N LEU A 167 13.17 6.96 -15.92
CA LEU A 167 12.06 7.82 -15.55
C LEU A 167 12.45 9.30 -15.64
N PRO A 168 11.59 10.17 -16.19
CA PRO A 168 11.84 11.60 -16.24
C PRO A 168 11.77 12.27 -14.86
N HIS A 169 11.11 11.62 -13.90
CA HIS A 169 10.86 12.17 -12.58
C HIS A 169 11.17 11.15 -11.48
N SER A 170 11.66 11.65 -10.33
CA SER A 170 11.83 10.83 -9.13
C SER A 170 10.48 10.61 -8.42
N LEU A 171 10.42 9.60 -7.54
CA LEU A 171 9.26 9.35 -6.69
C LEU A 171 8.92 10.57 -5.82
N ALA A 172 9.93 11.30 -5.33
CA ALA A 172 9.75 12.55 -4.59
C ALA A 172 9.05 13.63 -5.43
N GLN A 173 9.42 13.76 -6.70
CA GLN A 173 8.77 14.71 -7.62
C GLN A 173 7.32 14.31 -7.93
N THR A 174 7.04 13.02 -8.06
CA THR A 174 5.66 12.53 -8.20
C THR A 174 4.83 12.87 -6.96
N LEU A 175 5.36 12.61 -5.75
CA LEU A 175 4.69 12.99 -4.49
C LEU A 175 4.46 14.50 -4.38
N ALA A 176 5.40 15.33 -4.85
CA ALA A 176 5.27 16.78 -4.82
C ALA A 176 4.11 17.31 -5.67
N ARG A 177 3.75 16.58 -6.75
CA ARG A 177 2.66 16.94 -7.69
C ARG A 177 1.29 16.45 -7.24
N LEU A 178 1.21 15.61 -6.19
CA LEU A 178 -0.07 15.11 -5.70
C LEU A 178 -0.86 16.24 -5.01
N SER A 179 -2.11 16.39 -5.44
CA SER A 179 -3.10 17.28 -4.81
C SER A 179 -4.10 16.43 -4.04
N LEU A 180 -3.74 16.08 -2.79
CA LEU A 180 -4.57 15.24 -1.93
C LEU A 180 -5.66 16.09 -1.25
N PRO A 181 -6.93 15.63 -1.18
CA PRO A 181 -7.95 16.26 -0.34
C PRO A 181 -7.53 16.22 1.12
N HIS A 182 -8.01 17.17 1.91
CA HIS A 182 -7.67 17.23 3.34
C HIS A 182 -8.07 15.94 4.08
N GLY A 183 -7.18 15.41 4.90
CA GLY A 183 -7.43 14.19 5.66
C GLY A 183 -7.43 12.90 4.82
N ALA A 184 -7.02 12.95 3.54
CA ALA A 184 -6.92 11.76 2.70
C ALA A 184 -5.91 10.75 3.27
N ARG A 185 -6.16 9.47 3.01
CA ARG A 185 -5.16 8.41 3.23
C ARG A 185 -4.33 8.22 1.98
N LEU A 186 -3.02 8.34 2.12
CA LEU A 186 -2.06 8.01 1.07
C LEU A 186 -1.43 6.65 1.35
N THR A 187 -1.67 5.68 0.48
CA THR A 187 -0.94 4.41 0.49
C THR A 187 0.14 4.44 -0.56
N LEU A 188 1.40 4.41 -0.15
CA LEU A 188 2.57 4.35 -1.01
C LEU A 188 3.07 2.91 -1.06
N ILE A 189 3.20 2.35 -2.27
CA ILE A 189 3.78 1.03 -2.52
C ILE A 189 5.04 1.22 -3.36
N SER A 190 6.20 0.85 -2.82
CA SER A 190 7.49 0.97 -3.51
C SER A 190 8.47 -0.10 -3.06
N HIS A 191 9.59 -0.22 -3.75
CA HIS A 191 10.67 -1.11 -3.32
C HIS A 191 11.42 -0.57 -2.10
N HIS A 192 12.16 -1.45 -1.45
CA HIS A 192 13.07 -1.03 -0.39
C HIS A 192 14.26 -0.29 -1.01
N GLN A 193 14.37 0.99 -0.72
CA GLN A 193 15.47 1.85 -1.22
C GLN A 193 16.02 2.72 -0.10
N PRO A 194 17.27 3.16 -0.20
CA PRO A 194 17.77 4.25 0.62
C PRO A 194 16.91 5.49 0.39
N LEU A 195 16.50 6.11 1.49
CA LEU A 195 15.70 7.32 1.41
C LEU A 195 16.60 8.49 1.01
N ASP A 196 16.27 9.14 -0.09
CA ASP A 196 16.87 10.42 -0.41
C ASP A 196 16.23 11.56 0.39
N GLN A 197 16.94 12.67 0.47
CA GLN A 197 16.47 13.85 1.20
C GLN A 197 15.16 14.40 0.63
N GLY A 198 14.97 14.33 -0.70
CA GLY A 198 13.77 14.80 -1.37
C GLY A 198 12.54 13.98 -0.99
N LEU A 199 12.67 12.65 -0.94
CA LEU A 199 11.59 11.76 -0.53
C LEU A 199 11.21 11.98 0.94
N CYS A 200 12.21 12.11 1.84
CA CYS A 200 11.96 12.41 3.25
C CYS A 200 11.19 13.73 3.43
N GLN A 201 11.60 14.80 2.74
CA GLN A 201 10.93 16.09 2.80
C GLN A 201 9.47 16.03 2.33
N GLN A 202 9.20 15.31 1.23
CA GLN A 202 7.83 15.16 0.74
C GLN A 202 6.96 14.34 1.69
N LEU A 203 7.46 13.23 2.23
CA LEU A 203 6.75 12.43 3.22
C LEU A 203 6.47 13.26 4.49
N GLN A 204 7.44 14.02 4.98
CA GLN A 204 7.27 14.90 6.13
C GLN A 204 6.19 15.98 5.89
N ARG A 205 6.19 16.59 4.71
CA ARG A 205 5.16 17.57 4.33
C ARG A 205 3.77 16.96 4.30
N LEU A 206 3.64 15.78 3.71
CA LEU A 206 2.35 15.11 3.55
C LEU A 206 1.84 14.54 4.88
N SER A 207 2.72 14.03 5.75
CA SER A 207 2.34 13.44 7.05
C SER A 207 1.69 14.44 8.02
N GLN A 208 1.88 15.76 7.81
CA GLN A 208 1.25 16.80 8.62
C GLN A 208 -0.27 16.88 8.43
N ARG A 209 -0.80 16.42 7.28
CA ARG A 209 -2.20 16.60 6.90
C ARG A 209 -2.90 15.33 6.43
N HIS A 210 -2.15 14.24 6.23
CA HIS A 210 -2.62 13.00 5.62
C HIS A 210 -2.11 11.79 6.38
N ASP A 211 -2.89 10.70 6.37
CA ASP A 211 -2.47 9.41 6.89
C ASP A 211 -1.61 8.70 5.85
N ILE A 212 -0.33 8.48 6.12
CA ILE A 212 0.58 7.83 5.19
C ILE A 212 0.81 6.38 5.62
N HIS A 213 0.45 5.44 4.74
CA HIS A 213 0.76 4.02 4.87
C HIS A 213 1.80 3.65 3.82
N TYR A 214 2.98 3.21 4.24
CA TYR A 214 4.05 2.85 3.32
C TYR A 214 4.27 1.34 3.31
N TRP A 215 4.16 0.75 2.12
CA TRP A 215 4.42 -0.65 1.84
C TRP A 215 5.74 -0.79 1.09
N GLN A 216 6.72 -1.42 1.72
CA GLN A 216 8.01 -1.72 1.11
C GLN A 216 8.02 -3.15 0.60
N ILE A 217 8.30 -3.33 -0.69
CA ILE A 217 8.48 -4.64 -1.31
C ILE A 217 9.98 -4.91 -1.42
N ARG A 218 10.41 -6.04 -0.89
CA ARG A 218 11.79 -6.48 -0.86
C ARG A 218 11.93 -7.76 -1.66
N ASP A 219 13.14 -7.95 -2.20
CA ASP A 219 13.53 -9.21 -2.82
C ASP A 219 14.43 -9.99 -1.85
N PRO A 220 14.33 -11.33 -1.78
CA PRO A 220 15.20 -12.15 -0.94
C PRO A 220 16.70 -11.89 -1.14
N LEU A 221 17.14 -11.66 -2.39
CA LEU A 221 18.54 -11.33 -2.69
C LEU A 221 18.98 -9.97 -2.13
N GLU A 222 18.07 -9.04 -1.91
CA GLU A 222 18.39 -7.75 -1.27
C GLU A 222 18.71 -7.92 0.23
N ALA A 223 18.27 -9.02 0.84
CA ALA A 223 18.51 -9.31 2.24
C ALA A 223 19.71 -10.25 2.46
N ALA A 224 19.87 -11.26 1.60
CA ALA A 224 20.91 -12.28 1.74
C ALA A 224 21.24 -12.89 0.36
N LEU A 225 22.52 -13.16 0.14
CA LEU A 225 22.98 -13.90 -1.04
C LEU A 225 22.78 -15.42 -0.84
N PRO A 226 22.58 -16.20 -1.93
CA PRO A 226 22.49 -17.65 -1.86
C PRO A 226 23.81 -18.25 -1.36
N GLU A 227 23.76 -19.48 -0.86
CA GLU A 227 24.95 -20.13 -0.31
C GLU A 227 25.98 -20.50 -1.37
N GLN A 228 25.56 -20.68 -2.62
CA GLN A 228 26.40 -21.07 -3.74
C GLN A 228 25.92 -20.41 -5.04
N GLY A 229 26.82 -20.32 -5.99
CA GLY A 229 26.55 -19.85 -7.35
C GLY A 229 27.19 -18.52 -7.70
N GLN A 230 27.20 -18.25 -8.99
CA GLN A 230 27.62 -16.96 -9.54
C GLN A 230 26.39 -16.14 -9.89
N LEU A 231 26.35 -14.92 -9.41
CA LEU A 231 25.25 -13.97 -9.67
C LEU A 231 25.72 -12.92 -10.68
N ALA A 232 24.95 -12.75 -11.75
CA ALA A 232 25.11 -11.60 -12.62
C ALA A 232 24.61 -10.35 -11.90
N VAL A 233 25.49 -9.38 -11.68
CA VAL A 233 25.14 -8.13 -11.02
C VAL A 233 25.36 -6.96 -11.98
N GLN A 234 24.46 -6.00 -11.91
CA GLN A 234 24.57 -4.77 -12.69
C GLN A 234 24.41 -3.56 -11.75
N SER A 235 25.32 -2.61 -11.86
CA SER A 235 25.24 -1.33 -11.16
C SER A 235 25.46 -0.19 -12.17
N GLY A 236 24.39 0.47 -12.53
CA GLY A 236 24.40 1.47 -13.60
C GLY A 236 24.82 0.84 -14.94
N LYS A 237 25.92 1.34 -15.54
CA LYS A 237 26.49 0.82 -16.80
C LYS A 237 27.50 -0.31 -16.60
N ARG A 238 27.85 -0.66 -15.36
CA ARG A 238 28.81 -1.72 -15.05
C ARG A 238 28.08 -3.02 -14.77
N SER A 239 28.47 -4.09 -15.45
CA SER A 239 28.00 -5.45 -15.19
C SER A 239 29.19 -6.31 -14.78
N GLY A 240 28.94 -7.32 -13.95
CA GLY A 240 29.98 -8.25 -13.50
C GLY A 240 29.36 -9.51 -12.90
N TRP A 241 30.24 -10.46 -12.59
CA TRP A 241 29.87 -11.68 -11.90
C TRP A 241 30.31 -11.61 -10.45
N LEU A 242 29.43 -12.01 -9.55
CA LEU A 242 29.68 -12.07 -8.12
C LEU A 242 29.61 -13.52 -7.69
N ASP A 243 30.70 -13.99 -7.07
CA ASP A 243 30.71 -15.33 -6.49
C ASP A 243 30.11 -15.32 -5.10
N ALA A 244 28.93 -15.93 -4.98
CA ALA A 244 28.24 -16.07 -3.71
C ALA A 244 28.81 -17.18 -2.81
N GLY A 245 29.74 -18.01 -3.31
CA GLY A 245 30.33 -19.12 -2.55
C GLY A 245 31.18 -18.69 -1.32
N GLN A 246 31.64 -17.45 -1.29
CA GLN A 246 32.50 -16.95 -0.21
C GLN A 246 31.71 -16.57 1.05
N ALA A 247 31.81 -17.36 2.11
CA ALA A 247 31.06 -17.17 3.35
C ALA A 247 31.27 -15.79 4.00
N LEU A 248 32.52 -15.28 4.02
CA LEU A 248 32.83 -13.96 4.59
C LEU A 248 32.16 -12.83 3.80
N PHE A 249 32.10 -12.97 2.47
CA PHE A 249 31.44 -11.99 1.61
C PHE A 249 29.93 -11.99 1.85
N ARG A 250 29.28 -13.16 1.90
CA ARG A 250 27.86 -13.28 2.23
C ARG A 250 27.53 -12.65 3.58
N TRP A 251 28.35 -12.92 4.59
CA TRP A 251 28.16 -12.33 5.93
C TRP A 251 28.25 -10.80 5.90
N ARG A 252 29.26 -10.24 5.22
CA ARG A 252 29.41 -8.78 5.07
C ARG A 252 28.25 -8.17 4.31
N TYR A 253 27.81 -8.81 3.24
CA TYR A 253 26.64 -8.38 2.47
C TYR A 253 25.37 -8.34 3.34
N GLN A 254 25.10 -9.43 4.05
CA GLN A 254 23.95 -9.54 4.94
C GLN A 254 23.99 -8.50 6.08
N ALA A 255 25.16 -8.26 6.67
CA ALA A 255 25.33 -7.23 7.70
C ALA A 255 25.05 -5.84 7.16
N ALA A 256 25.59 -5.49 5.98
CA ALA A 256 25.35 -4.22 5.32
C ALA A 256 23.86 -4.05 4.93
N ALA A 257 23.22 -5.08 4.39
CA ALA A 257 21.81 -5.06 4.04
C ALA A 257 20.91 -4.84 5.27
N ARG A 258 21.22 -5.48 6.40
CA ARG A 258 20.51 -5.27 7.68
C ARG A 258 20.70 -3.84 8.17
N GLN A 259 21.93 -3.36 8.23
CA GLN A 259 22.22 -1.99 8.66
C GLN A 259 21.48 -0.95 7.82
N GLN A 260 21.45 -1.12 6.50
CA GLN A 260 20.70 -0.25 5.60
C GLN A 260 19.19 -0.33 5.82
N ALA A 261 18.66 -1.54 6.06
CA ALA A 261 17.25 -1.74 6.35
C ALA A 261 16.83 -1.07 7.66
N ASP A 262 17.65 -1.17 8.70
CA ASP A 262 17.40 -0.57 10.01
C ASP A 262 17.49 0.96 9.93
N ALA A 263 18.49 1.50 9.23
CA ALA A 263 18.62 2.95 9.01
C ALA A 263 17.42 3.51 8.23
N SER A 264 16.99 2.85 7.15
CA SER A 264 15.81 3.24 6.39
C SER A 264 14.54 3.18 7.23
N GLN A 265 14.41 2.16 8.08
CA GLN A 265 13.27 2.06 8.99
C GLN A 265 13.22 3.19 10.02
N GLN A 266 14.36 3.49 10.65
CA GLN A 266 14.45 4.58 11.63
C GLN A 266 14.09 5.93 11.02
N GLN A 267 14.47 6.17 9.76
CA GLN A 267 14.13 7.39 9.03
C GLN A 267 12.64 7.44 8.64
N LEU A 268 12.01 6.31 8.29
CA LEU A 268 10.63 6.26 7.84
C LEU A 268 9.61 6.31 8.99
N LEU A 269 9.88 5.64 10.11
CA LEU A 269 8.92 5.53 11.22
C LEU A 269 8.33 6.86 11.69
N PRO A 270 9.09 7.97 11.81
CA PRO A 270 8.52 9.26 12.20
C PRO A 270 7.73 9.96 11.08
N LEU A 271 7.85 9.49 9.82
CA LEU A 271 7.26 10.13 8.64
C LEU A 271 5.96 9.48 8.18
N VAL A 272 5.67 8.26 8.65
CA VAL A 272 4.51 7.48 8.21
C VAL A 272 3.73 6.93 9.40
N GLN A 273 2.41 6.83 9.29
CA GLN A 273 1.54 6.24 10.33
C GLN A 273 1.71 4.72 10.38
N ARG A 274 1.97 4.10 9.25
CA ARG A 274 2.15 2.65 9.13
C ARG A 274 3.26 2.32 8.13
N LEU A 275 4.14 1.42 8.53
CA LEU A 275 5.19 0.87 7.67
C LEU A 275 5.03 -0.64 7.60
N TYR A 276 4.85 -1.16 6.39
CA TYR A 276 4.70 -2.58 6.11
C TYR A 276 5.82 -3.07 5.20
N ARG A 277 6.14 -4.35 5.30
CA ARG A 277 7.14 -5.00 4.46
C ARG A 277 6.59 -6.28 3.88
N LEU A 278 6.79 -6.45 2.59
CA LEU A 278 6.45 -7.67 1.85
C LEU A 278 7.68 -8.20 1.14
N ASP A 279 7.71 -9.51 0.96
CA ASP A 279 8.77 -10.23 0.26
C ASP A 279 8.20 -10.81 -1.04
N ASN A 280 8.83 -10.55 -2.19
CA ASN A 280 8.35 -11.06 -3.48
C ASN A 280 8.68 -12.55 -3.69
N GLY A 281 9.46 -13.16 -2.82
CA GLY A 281 9.66 -14.61 -2.79
C GLY A 281 8.46 -15.39 -2.24
N LEU A 282 7.47 -14.71 -1.66
CA LEU A 282 6.30 -15.33 -1.05
C LEU A 282 4.99 -14.82 -1.69
N PRO A 283 3.97 -15.68 -1.85
CA PRO A 283 2.66 -15.28 -2.35
C PRO A 283 2.02 -14.21 -1.45
N LEU A 284 1.39 -13.19 -2.06
CA LEU A 284 0.72 -12.11 -1.33
C LEU A 284 -0.33 -12.64 -0.35
N GLN A 285 -1.16 -13.59 -0.77
CA GLN A 285 -2.24 -14.14 0.05
C GLN A 285 -1.73 -14.67 1.40
N ARG A 286 -0.58 -15.37 1.41
CA ARG A 286 0.04 -15.87 2.64
C ARG A 286 0.48 -14.74 3.55
N GLN A 287 1.23 -13.78 3.00
CA GLN A 287 1.71 -12.61 3.74
C GLN A 287 0.57 -11.75 4.26
N TRP A 288 -0.51 -11.64 3.48
CA TRP A 288 -1.73 -10.92 3.86
C TRP A 288 -2.44 -11.57 5.06
N GLN A 289 -2.53 -12.88 5.10
CA GLN A 289 -3.13 -13.61 6.21
C GLN A 289 -2.28 -13.49 7.49
N GLU A 290 -0.96 -13.62 7.38
CA GLU A 290 -0.02 -13.45 8.48
C GLU A 290 0.00 -12.01 9.01
N ALA A 291 -0.08 -11.03 8.12
CA ALA A 291 -0.15 -9.61 8.44
C ALA A 291 -1.55 -9.18 8.90
N GLY A 292 -2.60 -9.83 8.47
CA GLY A 292 -4.01 -9.54 8.81
C GLY A 292 -4.31 -9.52 10.30
N CYS A 293 -3.49 -10.15 11.14
CA CYS A 293 -3.51 -10.00 12.59
C CYS A 293 -2.86 -8.70 13.09
N ARG A 294 -2.10 -7.97 12.26
CA ARG A 294 -1.30 -6.79 12.66
C ARG A 294 -1.56 -5.54 11.80
N LEU A 295 -2.28 -5.66 10.68
CA LEU A 295 -2.36 -4.63 9.63
C LEU A 295 -3.34 -3.49 9.91
N PHE A 296 -4.04 -3.52 11.03
CA PHE A 296 -5.05 -2.49 11.28
C PHE A 296 -5.23 -2.21 12.76
#